data_48431a24afa282b28d45cea4a9e3edff
#
_entry.id   48431a24afa282b28d45cea4a9e3edff
#
_cell.length_a   1.000
_cell.length_b   1.000
_cell.length_c   1.000
_cell.angle_alpha   90.00
_cell.angle_beta   90.00
_cell.angle_gamma   90.00
#
_symmetry.space_group_name_H-M   'P 1'
#
loop_
_entity.id
_entity.type
_entity.pdbx_description
1 polymer ?
#
loop_
_entity_poly.entity_id
_entity_poly.type
_entity_poly.pdbx_seq_one_letter_code
_entity_poly.pdbx_strand_id
1 'polypeptide(L)'
;MDDVFRALADPHRRELLDRLNARNGQTLRELCAGLEMTRQSVSKHLAILEQANLVSTRTRGREKFHYLNPVPINAIAERWMTRFDRQRAGALADLKTALEQPIMDNTFVYVTYIRTTPEQLWTALTDGAFTSQYWGVTFETDWQAGSPMAWKLGEVVMDRDDQRVLEADPPRRLSFTWHALTEDFLASYGDTPEWNAKAAAEPLSKVTFEIEPAGSVVKLTVTHDGFEPGSVILEAVSGGWLPLLSSLKSLLETGEALEISE
;
A
#
# COMPACT_ATOMS: atom_id res chain seq x y z
N MET A 1 22.85 5.48 26.01
CA MET A 1 21.97 5.98 24.94
C MET A 1 22.68 6.98 24.03
N ASP A 2 23.52 7.85 24.58
CA ASP A 2 24.32 8.82 23.78
C ASP A 2 25.27 8.16 22.77
N ASP A 3 25.79 6.99 23.12
CA ASP A 3 26.66 6.21 22.22
C ASP A 3 25.89 5.70 20.96
N VAL A 4 24.59 5.39 21.10
CA VAL A 4 23.74 5.01 19.97
C VAL A 4 23.57 6.19 19.03
N PHE A 5 23.26 7.38 19.54
CA PHE A 5 23.12 8.58 18.69
C PHE A 5 24.45 8.93 18.02
N ARG A 6 25.56 8.85 18.76
CA ARG A 6 26.89 9.10 18.20
C ARG A 6 27.23 8.06 17.12
N ALA A 7 26.85 6.81 17.33
CA ALA A 7 27.06 5.76 16.33
C ALA A 7 26.20 5.99 15.08
N LEU A 8 24.95 6.42 15.21
CA LEU A 8 24.03 6.68 14.10
C LEU A 8 24.30 8.00 13.37
N ALA A 9 25.09 8.92 13.89
CA ALA A 9 25.38 10.22 13.27
C ALA A 9 26.20 10.12 11.97
N ASP A 10 26.96 9.05 11.78
CA ASP A 10 27.84 8.86 10.62
C ASP A 10 27.10 8.13 9.47
N PRO A 11 27.14 8.64 8.22
CA PRO A 11 26.41 8.03 7.10
C PRO A 11 26.93 6.63 6.73
N HIS A 12 28.23 6.37 6.81
CA HIS A 12 28.79 5.06 6.48
C HIS A 12 28.39 3.99 7.52
N ARG A 13 28.23 4.38 8.79
CA ARG A 13 27.73 3.45 9.80
C ARG A 13 26.26 3.11 9.58
N ARG A 14 25.43 4.08 9.15
CA ARG A 14 24.05 3.81 8.76
C ARG A 14 24.00 2.87 7.54
N GLU A 15 24.81 3.09 6.52
CA GLU A 15 24.91 2.21 5.35
C GLU A 15 25.28 0.76 5.75
N LEU A 16 26.18 0.57 6.70
CA LEU A 16 26.51 -0.78 7.21
C LEU A 16 25.32 -1.43 7.94
N LEU A 17 24.54 -0.65 8.70
CA LEU A 17 23.32 -1.14 9.34
C LEU A 17 22.25 -1.49 8.30
N ASP A 18 22.08 -0.68 7.24
CA ASP A 18 21.15 -0.95 6.15
C ASP A 18 21.50 -2.25 5.41
N ARG A 19 22.77 -2.49 5.15
CA ARG A 19 23.26 -3.76 4.58
C ARG A 19 22.96 -4.97 5.48
N LEU A 20 23.17 -4.81 6.78
CA LEU A 20 22.84 -5.87 7.74
C LEU A 20 21.35 -6.06 7.89
N ASN A 21 20.54 -5.02 7.74
CA ASN A 21 19.08 -5.10 7.72
C ASN A 21 18.58 -5.86 6.47
N ALA A 22 19.13 -5.56 5.31
CA ALA A 22 18.80 -6.24 4.06
C ALA A 22 19.20 -7.74 4.08
N ARG A 23 20.38 -8.05 4.61
CA ARG A 23 20.86 -9.43 4.79
C ARG A 23 21.64 -9.54 6.08
N ASN A 24 21.06 -10.16 7.09
CA ASN A 24 21.68 -10.31 8.40
C ASN A 24 22.73 -11.44 8.42
N GLY A 25 23.77 -11.32 9.26
CA GLY A 25 24.80 -12.34 9.38
C GLY A 25 25.85 -12.30 8.27
N GLN A 26 26.50 -11.14 8.07
CA GLN A 26 27.55 -10.93 7.07
C GLN A 26 28.93 -10.86 7.70
N THR A 27 29.92 -11.37 6.95
CA THR A 27 31.35 -11.24 7.28
C THR A 27 31.85 -9.83 6.93
N LEU A 28 32.99 -9.41 7.54
CA LEU A 28 33.65 -8.16 7.17
C LEU A 28 33.94 -8.08 5.65
N ARG A 29 34.29 -9.20 5.03
CA ARG A 29 34.56 -9.25 3.58
C ARG A 29 33.31 -8.93 2.75
N GLU A 30 32.17 -9.48 3.13
CA GLU A 30 30.90 -9.24 2.46
C GLU A 30 30.43 -7.79 2.66
N LEU A 31 30.57 -7.24 3.87
CA LEU A 31 30.22 -5.86 4.18
C LEU A 31 31.10 -4.82 3.45
N CYS A 32 32.34 -5.17 3.11
CA CYS A 32 33.21 -4.31 2.30
C CYS A 32 32.85 -4.31 0.81
N ALA A 33 32.13 -5.30 0.32
CA ALA A 33 31.84 -5.42 -1.11
C ALA A 33 30.97 -4.25 -1.60
N GLY A 34 31.45 -3.51 -2.60
CA GLY A 34 30.73 -2.37 -3.19
C GLY A 34 30.68 -1.10 -2.34
N LEU A 35 31.52 -0.98 -1.29
CA LEU A 35 31.72 0.27 -0.55
C LEU A 35 32.98 0.98 -1.05
N GLU A 36 32.90 2.30 -1.21
CA GLU A 36 34.07 3.14 -1.49
C GLU A 36 34.93 3.41 -0.22
N MET A 37 35.12 2.38 0.59
CA MET A 37 35.85 2.44 1.84
C MET A 37 36.88 1.33 1.95
N THR A 38 38.00 1.66 2.62
CA THR A 38 39.00 0.64 2.94
C THR A 38 38.47 -0.37 3.97
N ARG A 39 38.91 -1.63 3.87
CA ARG A 39 38.60 -2.67 4.86
C ARG A 39 38.88 -2.24 6.30
N GLN A 40 39.93 -1.44 6.49
CA GLN A 40 40.27 -0.93 7.82
C GLN A 40 39.28 0.09 8.34
N SER A 41 38.74 0.96 7.45
CA SER A 41 37.68 1.91 7.81
C SER A 41 36.39 1.18 8.18
N VAL A 42 35.95 0.21 7.36
CA VAL A 42 34.77 -0.61 7.66
C VAL A 42 34.92 -1.32 9.00
N SER A 43 36.10 -1.90 9.29
CA SER A 43 36.35 -2.53 10.58
C SER A 43 36.23 -1.56 11.76
N LYS A 44 36.71 -0.31 11.63
CA LYS A 44 36.55 0.72 12.66
C LYS A 44 35.11 1.12 12.87
N HIS A 45 34.34 1.29 11.79
CA HIS A 45 32.91 1.60 11.86
C HIS A 45 32.13 0.49 12.54
N LEU A 46 32.40 -0.78 12.19
CA LEU A 46 31.78 -1.93 12.85
C LEU A 46 32.10 -2.00 14.34
N ALA A 47 33.34 -1.70 14.75
CA ALA A 47 33.73 -1.68 16.16
C ALA A 47 32.92 -0.62 16.96
N ILE A 48 32.67 0.56 16.38
CA ILE A 48 31.84 1.60 17.00
C ILE A 48 30.37 1.13 17.10
N LEU A 49 29.84 0.47 16.07
CA LEU A 49 28.50 -0.10 16.10
C LEU A 49 28.35 -1.23 17.12
N GLU A 50 29.36 -2.10 17.25
CA GLU A 50 29.41 -3.15 18.28
C GLU A 50 29.46 -2.52 19.69
N GLN A 51 30.28 -1.48 19.92
CA GLN A 51 30.36 -0.77 21.17
C GLN A 51 29.05 -0.08 21.58
N ALA A 52 28.30 0.44 20.59
CA ALA A 52 26.95 1.00 20.78
C ALA A 52 25.86 -0.07 20.89
N ASN A 53 26.21 -1.36 20.86
CA ASN A 53 25.29 -2.50 20.87
C ASN A 53 24.27 -2.49 19.69
N LEU A 54 24.61 -1.81 18.60
CA LEU A 54 23.81 -1.81 17.35
C LEU A 54 24.14 -3.00 16.45
N VAL A 55 25.30 -3.61 16.65
CA VAL A 55 25.76 -4.81 15.96
C VAL A 55 26.22 -5.82 17.01
N SER A 56 25.79 -7.06 16.87
CA SER A 56 26.30 -8.22 17.61
C SER A 56 27.12 -9.11 16.69
N THR A 57 28.03 -9.91 17.25
CA THR A 57 28.89 -10.77 16.46
C THR A 57 28.88 -12.20 16.93
N ARG A 58 29.04 -13.12 15.98
CA ARG A 58 29.22 -14.56 16.25
C ARG A 58 30.36 -15.10 15.40
N THR A 59 31.21 -15.91 16.01
CA THR A 59 32.29 -16.60 15.30
C THR A 59 31.85 -18.00 14.89
N ARG A 60 32.09 -18.35 13.64
CA ARG A 60 31.90 -19.71 13.12
C ARG A 60 33.20 -20.12 12.40
N GLY A 61 33.92 -21.07 12.96
CA GLY A 61 35.22 -21.45 12.47
C GLY A 61 36.24 -20.30 12.57
N ARG A 62 36.77 -19.87 11.43
CA ARG A 62 37.72 -18.74 11.32
C ARG A 62 37.07 -17.42 10.93
N GLU A 63 35.75 -17.39 10.76
CA GLU A 63 35.02 -16.22 10.28
C GLU A 63 34.17 -15.58 11.40
N LYS A 64 34.18 -14.24 11.46
CA LYS A 64 33.36 -13.41 12.35
C LYS A 64 32.20 -12.85 11.53
N PHE A 65 30.98 -13.19 11.95
CA PHE A 65 29.73 -12.73 11.34
C PHE A 65 29.14 -11.60 12.18
N HIS A 66 28.61 -10.58 11.51
CA HIS A 66 28.00 -9.40 12.14
C HIS A 66 26.49 -9.45 11.94
N TYR A 67 25.74 -9.13 12.97
CA TYR A 67 24.28 -9.15 13.01
C TYR A 67 23.75 -7.81 13.52
N LEU A 68 22.74 -7.27 12.86
CA LEU A 68 22.00 -6.11 13.34
C LEU A 68 21.31 -6.43 14.66
N ASN A 69 21.44 -5.54 15.64
CA ASN A 69 20.68 -5.56 16.87
C ASN A 69 19.73 -4.35 16.92
N PRO A 70 18.42 -4.52 16.66
CA PRO A 70 17.47 -3.42 16.65
C PRO A 70 17.04 -2.92 18.03
N VAL A 71 17.38 -3.63 19.12
CA VAL A 71 16.91 -3.32 20.48
C VAL A 71 17.23 -1.88 20.92
N PRO A 72 18.46 -1.33 20.72
CA PRO A 72 18.73 0.05 21.11
C PRO A 72 17.95 1.10 20.31
N ILE A 73 17.65 0.80 19.03
CA ILE A 73 16.83 1.69 18.17
C ILE A 73 15.39 1.68 18.66
N ASN A 74 14.83 0.50 18.95
CA ASN A 74 13.48 0.38 19.50
C ASN A 74 13.34 1.09 20.84
N ALA A 75 14.34 0.97 21.73
CA ALA A 75 14.33 1.67 23.01
C ALA A 75 14.31 3.21 22.87
N ILE A 76 14.95 3.75 21.81
CA ILE A 76 14.88 5.16 21.47
C ILE A 76 13.47 5.53 20.97
N ALA A 77 12.93 4.74 20.06
CA ALA A 77 11.58 4.94 19.53
C ALA A 77 10.52 4.86 20.65
N GLU A 78 10.62 3.90 21.55
CA GLU A 78 9.72 3.75 22.70
C GLU A 78 9.75 4.94 23.67
N ARG A 79 10.86 5.60 23.78
CA ARG A 79 11.01 6.74 24.70
C ARG A 79 10.26 7.98 24.23
N TRP A 80 10.16 8.22 22.92
CA TRP A 80 9.64 9.46 22.37
C TRP A 80 8.40 9.30 21.51
N MET A 81 8.06 8.06 21.12
CA MET A 81 6.87 7.78 20.34
C MET A 81 5.78 7.18 21.23
N THR A 82 4.70 7.91 21.43
CA THR A 82 3.50 7.35 22.02
C THR A 82 2.91 6.28 21.10
N ARG A 83 2.03 5.40 21.66
CA ARG A 83 1.35 4.37 20.85
C ARG A 83 0.59 4.99 19.66
N PHE A 84 0.03 6.18 19.86
CA PHE A 84 -0.71 6.93 18.85
C PHE A 84 0.23 7.50 17.77
N ASP A 85 1.41 8.02 18.17
CA ASP A 85 2.39 8.56 17.22
C ASP A 85 3.04 7.46 16.39
N ARG A 86 3.21 6.25 16.93
CA ARG A 86 3.70 5.07 16.17
C ARG A 86 2.74 4.69 15.05
N GLN A 87 1.43 4.67 15.31
CA GLN A 87 0.43 4.37 14.28
C GLN A 87 0.41 5.44 13.18
N ARG A 88 0.50 6.74 13.55
CA ARG A 88 0.59 7.84 12.59
C ARG A 88 1.90 7.83 11.80
N ALA A 89 3.03 7.59 12.46
CA ALA A 89 4.33 7.52 11.80
C ALA A 89 4.41 6.31 10.86
N GLY A 90 3.82 5.16 11.23
CA GLY A 90 3.67 4.00 10.35
C GLY A 90 2.84 4.34 9.12
N ALA A 91 1.66 4.93 9.30
CA ALA A 91 0.80 5.35 8.20
C ALA A 91 1.46 6.38 7.27
N LEU A 92 2.23 7.32 7.83
CA LEU A 92 2.99 8.31 7.03
C LEU A 92 4.19 7.66 6.31
N ALA A 93 4.86 6.68 6.91
CA ALA A 93 5.94 5.93 6.29
C ALA A 93 5.42 5.04 5.14
N ASP A 94 4.28 4.37 5.35
CA ASP A 94 3.62 3.57 4.32
C ASP A 94 3.13 4.46 3.16
N LEU A 95 2.56 5.64 3.47
CA LEU A 95 2.18 6.64 2.47
C LEU A 95 3.40 7.17 1.70
N LYS A 96 4.49 7.47 2.39
CA LYS A 96 5.74 7.90 1.76
C LYS A 96 6.30 6.80 0.85
N THR A 97 6.32 5.55 1.31
CA THR A 97 6.76 4.39 0.52
C THR A 97 5.87 4.15 -0.69
N ALA A 98 4.55 4.32 -0.55
CA ALA A 98 3.62 4.24 -1.67
C ALA A 98 3.80 5.37 -2.69
N LEU A 99 4.21 6.57 -2.23
CA LEU A 99 4.50 7.72 -3.10
C LEU A 99 5.92 7.67 -3.71
N GLU A 100 6.87 6.98 -3.06
CA GLU A 100 8.27 6.86 -3.51
C GLU A 100 8.53 5.55 -4.29
N GLN A 101 7.62 4.56 -4.24
CA GLN A 101 7.69 3.45 -5.19
C GLN A 101 7.50 4.04 -6.59
N PRO A 102 8.43 3.75 -7.54
CA PRO A 102 8.14 4.04 -8.93
C PRO A 102 6.81 3.35 -9.22
N ILE A 103 5.84 4.11 -9.74
CA ILE A 103 4.61 3.57 -10.31
C ILE A 103 5.07 2.37 -11.13
N MET A 104 4.82 1.15 -10.67
CA MET A 104 4.92 -0.01 -11.54
C MET A 104 4.01 0.37 -12.69
N ASP A 105 4.55 0.55 -13.87
CA ASP A 105 4.03 1.35 -14.99
C ASP A 105 2.55 1.12 -15.33
N ASN A 106 1.88 0.13 -14.72
CA ASN A 106 0.51 -0.30 -15.03
C ASN A 106 -0.32 -0.71 -13.80
N THR A 107 -0.04 -0.18 -12.61
CA THR A 107 -0.76 -0.53 -11.38
C THR A 107 -0.95 0.68 -10.48
N PHE A 108 -2.17 0.90 -10.00
CA PHE A 108 -2.47 1.87 -8.95
C PHE A 108 -2.51 1.15 -7.60
N VAL A 109 -1.84 1.70 -6.58
CA VAL A 109 -1.90 1.21 -5.20
C VAL A 109 -2.16 2.37 -4.25
N TYR A 110 -3.14 2.20 -3.37
CA TYR A 110 -3.46 3.18 -2.33
C TYR A 110 -3.65 2.49 -0.98
N VAL A 111 -3.08 3.06 0.06
CA VAL A 111 -3.18 2.56 1.44
C VAL A 111 -3.78 3.64 2.33
N THR A 112 -4.80 3.28 3.10
CA THR A 112 -5.40 4.17 4.09
C THR A 112 -5.74 3.41 5.38
N TYR A 113 -5.89 4.17 6.46
CA TYR A 113 -6.32 3.66 7.76
C TYR A 113 -7.65 4.30 8.13
N ILE A 114 -8.64 3.48 8.49
CA ILE A 114 -10.02 3.89 8.76
C ILE A 114 -10.39 3.44 10.17
N ARG A 115 -11.00 4.31 10.95
CA ARG A 115 -11.53 3.99 12.27
C ARG A 115 -12.86 3.26 12.12
N THR A 116 -12.77 1.95 11.93
CA THR A 116 -13.91 1.05 11.72
C THR A 116 -13.51 -0.38 12.10
N THR A 117 -14.40 -1.35 11.90
CA THR A 117 -14.08 -2.79 11.98
C THR A 117 -13.97 -3.40 10.59
N PRO A 118 -13.27 -4.54 10.42
CA PRO A 118 -13.21 -5.24 9.15
C PRO A 118 -14.59 -5.56 8.56
N GLU A 119 -15.54 -5.95 9.41
CA GLU A 119 -16.90 -6.32 9.02
C GLU A 119 -17.69 -5.10 8.52
N GLN A 120 -17.55 -3.95 9.19
CA GLN A 120 -18.18 -2.69 8.75
C GLN A 120 -17.60 -2.21 7.43
N LEU A 121 -16.28 -2.29 7.26
CA LEU A 121 -15.63 -1.94 6.00
C LEU A 121 -16.05 -2.89 4.86
N TRP A 122 -16.11 -4.19 5.13
CA TRP A 122 -16.64 -5.18 4.17
C TRP A 122 -18.05 -4.81 3.72
N THR A 123 -18.95 -4.54 4.67
CA THR A 123 -20.33 -4.13 4.37
C THR A 123 -20.34 -2.85 3.55
N ALA A 124 -19.52 -1.86 3.87
CA ALA A 124 -19.44 -0.62 3.11
C ALA A 124 -18.94 -0.80 1.66
N LEU A 125 -18.16 -1.85 1.38
CA LEU A 125 -17.70 -2.18 0.04
C LEU A 125 -18.69 -3.03 -0.76
N THR A 126 -19.60 -3.74 -0.11
CA THR A 126 -20.45 -4.76 -0.76
C THR A 126 -21.95 -4.45 -0.71
N ASP A 127 -22.40 -3.60 0.19
CA ASP A 127 -23.81 -3.24 0.33
C ASP A 127 -24.13 -1.97 -0.46
N GLY A 128 -25.10 -2.06 -1.38
CA GLY A 128 -25.54 -0.95 -2.22
C GLY A 128 -26.05 0.28 -1.44
N ALA A 129 -26.57 0.09 -0.23
CA ALA A 129 -26.97 1.21 0.64
C ALA A 129 -25.77 2.06 1.10
N PHE A 130 -24.58 1.49 1.16
CA PHE A 130 -23.35 2.22 1.44
C PHE A 130 -22.68 2.71 0.16
N THR A 131 -22.48 1.84 -0.83
CA THR A 131 -21.74 2.20 -2.05
C THR A 131 -22.42 3.35 -2.83
N SER A 132 -23.73 3.44 -2.79
CA SER A 132 -24.48 4.56 -3.39
C SER A 132 -24.20 5.91 -2.72
N GLN A 133 -23.84 5.94 -1.44
CA GLN A 133 -23.62 7.18 -0.69
C GLN A 133 -22.24 7.82 -0.96
N TYR A 134 -21.20 7.01 -1.09
CA TYR A 134 -19.84 7.53 -1.25
C TYR A 134 -19.27 7.36 -2.65
N TRP A 135 -19.88 6.48 -3.46
CA TRP A 135 -19.42 6.17 -4.83
C TRP A 135 -20.47 6.48 -5.91
N GLY A 136 -21.73 6.52 -5.51
CA GLY A 136 -22.84 6.67 -6.47
C GLY A 136 -23.16 5.39 -7.24
N VAL A 137 -22.50 4.26 -6.96
CA VAL A 137 -22.61 2.98 -7.65
C VAL A 137 -23.29 1.95 -6.78
N THR A 138 -24.09 1.07 -7.39
CA THR A 138 -24.56 -0.18 -6.77
C THR A 138 -24.15 -1.38 -7.60
N PHE A 139 -24.03 -2.53 -6.97
CA PHE A 139 -23.61 -3.78 -7.61
C PHE A 139 -24.73 -4.80 -7.56
N GLU A 140 -24.98 -5.49 -8.68
CA GLU A 140 -25.82 -6.67 -8.73
C GLU A 140 -24.95 -7.92 -8.84
N THR A 141 -24.75 -8.60 -7.74
CA THR A 141 -23.97 -9.84 -7.61
C THR A 141 -24.28 -10.48 -6.24
N ASP A 142 -23.95 -11.75 -6.09
CA ASP A 142 -24.04 -12.47 -4.78
C ASP A 142 -22.71 -12.49 -4.00
N TRP A 143 -21.70 -11.79 -4.50
CA TRP A 143 -20.35 -11.71 -3.91
C TRP A 143 -19.67 -13.08 -3.75
N GLN A 144 -19.95 -14.04 -4.60
CA GLN A 144 -19.21 -15.30 -4.63
C GLN A 144 -18.16 -15.28 -5.74
N ALA A 145 -17.01 -15.90 -5.51
CA ALA A 145 -15.96 -15.98 -6.52
C ALA A 145 -16.48 -16.66 -7.80
N GLY A 146 -16.30 -16.01 -8.94
CA GLY A 146 -16.79 -16.45 -10.24
C GLY A 146 -18.19 -15.94 -10.62
N SER A 147 -18.96 -15.38 -9.69
CA SER A 147 -20.29 -14.83 -10.00
C SER A 147 -20.22 -13.64 -10.94
N PRO A 148 -21.20 -13.53 -11.87
CA PRO A 148 -21.34 -12.34 -12.71
C PRO A 148 -21.61 -11.11 -11.83
N MET A 149 -21.23 -9.95 -12.34
CA MET A 149 -21.35 -8.70 -11.62
C MET A 149 -21.78 -7.59 -12.57
N ALA A 150 -22.92 -6.98 -12.31
CA ALA A 150 -23.33 -5.76 -13.00
C ALA A 150 -23.15 -4.55 -12.09
N TRP A 151 -22.70 -3.44 -12.67
CA TRP A 151 -22.59 -2.15 -12.01
C TRP A 151 -23.71 -1.24 -12.45
N LYS A 152 -24.25 -0.47 -11.53
CA LYS A 152 -25.28 0.53 -11.80
C LYS A 152 -24.85 1.90 -11.31
N LEU A 153 -24.86 2.88 -12.20
CA LEU A 153 -24.58 4.28 -11.92
C LEU A 153 -25.75 5.12 -12.43
N GLY A 154 -26.66 5.50 -11.55
CA GLY A 154 -27.95 6.09 -11.96
C GLY A 154 -28.73 5.13 -12.84
N GLU A 155 -29.10 5.60 -14.05
CA GLU A 155 -29.80 4.80 -15.06
C GLU A 155 -28.87 3.95 -15.94
N VAL A 156 -27.53 4.17 -15.84
CA VAL A 156 -26.56 3.45 -16.66
C VAL A 156 -26.24 2.11 -16.03
N VAL A 157 -26.38 1.05 -16.80
CA VAL A 157 -26.02 -0.32 -16.41
C VAL A 157 -24.82 -0.77 -17.21
N MET A 158 -23.80 -1.23 -16.50
CA MET A 158 -22.58 -1.80 -17.06
C MET A 158 -22.55 -3.27 -16.71
N ASP A 159 -22.94 -4.09 -17.66
CA ASP A 159 -22.92 -5.55 -17.56
C ASP A 159 -22.24 -6.13 -18.81
N ARG A 160 -21.34 -7.04 -18.60
CA ARG A 160 -20.65 -7.78 -19.65
C ARG A 160 -20.30 -9.17 -19.12
N ASP A 161 -20.29 -10.18 -19.99
CA ASP A 161 -20.10 -11.58 -19.60
C ASP A 161 -18.79 -11.87 -18.85
N ASP A 162 -17.77 -11.04 -19.03
CA ASP A 162 -16.48 -11.17 -18.37
C ASP A 162 -16.36 -10.30 -17.10
N GLN A 163 -17.38 -9.50 -16.75
CA GLN A 163 -17.44 -8.81 -15.45
C GLN A 163 -17.86 -9.78 -14.36
N ARG A 164 -16.99 -9.94 -13.37
CA ARG A 164 -17.25 -10.90 -12.29
C ARG A 164 -16.48 -10.60 -11.02
N VAL A 165 -16.97 -11.19 -9.93
CA VAL A 165 -16.22 -11.33 -8.69
C VAL A 165 -15.09 -12.33 -8.91
N LEU A 166 -13.84 -11.94 -8.61
CA LEU A 166 -12.66 -12.79 -8.78
C LEU A 166 -12.33 -13.52 -7.49
N GLU A 167 -12.44 -12.83 -6.36
CA GLU A 167 -12.17 -13.36 -5.03
C GLU A 167 -13.08 -12.68 -4.00
N ALA A 168 -13.60 -13.46 -3.05
CA ALA A 168 -14.33 -12.95 -1.90
C ALA A 168 -14.00 -13.81 -0.67
N ASP A 169 -13.20 -13.25 0.24
CA ASP A 169 -12.83 -13.81 1.54
C ASP A 169 -13.25 -12.81 2.65
N PRO A 170 -14.52 -12.81 3.06
CA PRO A 170 -15.02 -11.89 4.07
C PRO A 170 -14.35 -12.10 5.44
N PRO A 171 -13.99 -11.05 6.18
CA PRO A 171 -13.97 -9.64 5.78
C PRO A 171 -12.57 -9.16 5.36
N ARG A 172 -11.73 -10.04 4.78
CA ARG A 172 -10.29 -9.79 4.58
C ARG A 172 -9.89 -9.37 3.18
N ARG A 173 -10.52 -9.95 2.16
CA ARG A 173 -10.11 -9.71 0.79
C ARG A 173 -11.28 -9.79 -0.19
N LEU A 174 -11.39 -8.79 -1.05
CA LEU A 174 -12.36 -8.70 -2.12
C LEU A 174 -11.66 -8.31 -3.41
N SER A 175 -11.90 -9.03 -4.50
CA SER A 175 -11.37 -8.69 -5.82
C SER A 175 -12.43 -8.91 -6.89
N PHE A 176 -12.53 -7.98 -7.84
CA PHE A 176 -13.45 -8.10 -8.96
C PHE A 176 -12.92 -7.33 -10.19
N THR A 177 -13.44 -7.68 -11.36
CA THR A 177 -13.13 -6.96 -12.60
C THR A 177 -13.72 -5.56 -12.52
N TRP A 178 -12.99 -4.57 -13.06
CA TRP A 178 -13.54 -3.23 -13.22
C TRP A 178 -14.70 -3.27 -14.22
N HIS A 179 -15.55 -2.25 -14.22
CA HIS A 179 -16.71 -2.22 -15.13
C HIS A 179 -16.30 -2.09 -16.59
N ALA A 180 -17.10 -2.66 -17.48
CA ALA A 180 -16.99 -2.41 -18.89
C ALA A 180 -17.39 -0.96 -19.21
N LEU A 181 -16.72 -0.37 -20.19
CA LEU A 181 -17.10 0.93 -20.72
C LEU A 181 -18.14 0.74 -21.83
N THR A 182 -19.40 0.62 -21.43
CA THR A 182 -20.53 0.48 -22.37
C THR A 182 -20.77 1.78 -23.16
N GLU A 183 -21.46 1.68 -24.30
CA GLU A 183 -21.79 2.87 -25.08
C GLU A 183 -22.57 3.91 -24.26
N ASP A 184 -23.51 3.47 -23.43
CA ASP A 184 -24.31 4.33 -22.56
C ASP A 184 -23.43 5.01 -21.48
N PHE A 185 -22.47 4.28 -20.92
CA PHE A 185 -21.50 4.86 -19.98
C PHE A 185 -20.64 5.92 -20.65
N LEU A 186 -20.06 5.61 -21.82
CA LEU A 186 -19.22 6.55 -22.57
C LEU A 186 -19.99 7.77 -23.08
N ALA A 187 -21.26 7.62 -23.38
CA ALA A 187 -22.13 8.74 -23.76
C ALA A 187 -22.43 9.68 -22.59
N SER A 188 -22.49 9.16 -21.36
CA SER A 188 -22.88 9.91 -20.17
C SER A 188 -21.65 10.45 -19.39
N TYR A 189 -20.57 9.69 -19.37
CA TYR A 189 -19.41 9.92 -18.50
C TYR A 189 -18.08 9.87 -19.25
N GLY A 190 -18.09 9.63 -20.56
CA GLY A 190 -16.88 9.65 -21.40
C GLY A 190 -16.34 11.07 -21.58
N ASP A 191 -15.14 11.14 -22.13
CA ASP A 191 -14.47 12.39 -22.47
C ASP A 191 -14.56 12.63 -23.99
N THR A 192 -13.44 12.87 -24.65
CA THR A 192 -13.38 13.06 -26.08
C THR A 192 -13.64 11.76 -26.86
N PRO A 193 -14.12 11.83 -28.13
CA PRO A 193 -14.30 10.64 -28.96
C PRO A 193 -13.03 9.78 -29.09
N GLU A 194 -11.84 10.42 -29.10
CA GLU A 194 -10.55 9.72 -29.16
C GLU A 194 -10.26 8.98 -27.88
N TRP A 195 -10.54 9.59 -26.71
CA TRP A 195 -10.41 8.95 -25.42
C TRP A 195 -11.37 7.76 -25.30
N ASN A 196 -12.64 7.96 -25.63
CA ASN A 196 -13.67 6.93 -25.59
C ASN A 196 -13.28 5.69 -26.43
N ALA A 197 -12.77 5.92 -27.65
CA ALA A 197 -12.33 4.82 -28.51
C ALA A 197 -11.13 4.04 -27.94
N LYS A 198 -10.17 4.72 -27.33
CA LYS A 198 -9.02 4.07 -26.66
C LYS A 198 -9.48 3.29 -25.44
N ALA A 199 -10.26 3.92 -24.57
CA ALA A 199 -10.76 3.33 -23.35
C ALA A 199 -11.62 2.07 -23.60
N ALA A 200 -12.51 2.11 -24.62
CA ALA A 200 -13.34 0.96 -25.02
C ALA A 200 -12.51 -0.22 -25.58
N ALA A 201 -11.31 0.03 -26.09
CA ALA A 201 -10.44 -1.00 -26.63
C ALA A 201 -9.56 -1.68 -25.56
N GLU A 202 -9.47 -1.12 -24.36
CA GLU A 202 -8.67 -1.69 -23.29
C GLU A 202 -9.33 -2.96 -22.68
N PRO A 203 -8.54 -3.95 -22.26
CA PRO A 203 -9.07 -5.10 -21.52
C PRO A 203 -9.62 -4.66 -20.16
N LEU A 204 -10.50 -5.48 -19.56
CA LEU A 204 -10.97 -5.23 -18.22
C LEU A 204 -9.79 -5.31 -17.24
N SER A 205 -9.61 -4.23 -16.50
CA SER A 205 -8.73 -4.21 -15.33
C SER A 205 -9.42 -4.87 -14.12
N LYS A 206 -8.71 -5.02 -13.03
CA LYS A 206 -9.27 -5.56 -11.78
C LYS A 206 -8.88 -4.71 -10.59
N VAL A 207 -9.77 -4.65 -9.62
CA VAL A 207 -9.50 -4.05 -8.32
C VAL A 207 -9.47 -5.11 -7.24
N THR A 208 -8.57 -4.94 -6.28
CA THR A 208 -8.44 -5.77 -5.08
C THR A 208 -8.42 -4.90 -3.84
N PHE A 209 -9.27 -5.22 -2.88
CA PHE A 209 -9.31 -4.62 -1.54
C PHE A 209 -8.76 -5.61 -0.55
N GLU A 210 -7.72 -5.23 0.20
CA GLU A 210 -7.17 -6.00 1.32
C GLU A 210 -7.46 -5.25 2.62
N ILE A 211 -8.08 -5.96 3.56
CA ILE A 211 -8.61 -5.43 4.82
C ILE A 211 -7.86 -6.08 5.97
N GLU A 212 -7.03 -5.31 6.67
CA GLU A 212 -6.17 -5.81 7.75
C GLU A 212 -6.47 -5.07 9.06
N PRO A 213 -6.79 -5.79 10.16
CA PRO A 213 -6.92 -5.16 11.46
C PRO A 213 -5.60 -4.54 11.92
N ALA A 214 -5.62 -3.28 12.36
CA ALA A 214 -4.45 -2.54 12.83
C ALA A 214 -4.73 -1.83 14.17
N GLY A 215 -4.95 -2.61 15.21
CA GLY A 215 -5.28 -2.11 16.54
C GLY A 215 -6.71 -1.57 16.62
N SER A 216 -6.88 -0.26 16.75
CA SER A 216 -8.20 0.40 16.83
C SER A 216 -8.69 0.92 15.48
N VAL A 217 -8.00 0.61 14.41
CA VAL A 217 -8.31 0.99 13.04
C VAL A 217 -8.16 -0.21 12.11
N VAL A 218 -8.64 -0.09 10.90
CA VAL A 218 -8.43 -1.05 9.82
C VAL A 218 -7.53 -0.41 8.77
N LYS A 219 -6.51 -1.15 8.32
CA LYS A 219 -5.73 -0.81 7.15
C LYS A 219 -6.46 -1.34 5.93
N LEU A 220 -6.77 -0.47 4.99
CA LEU A 220 -7.30 -0.79 3.68
C LEU A 220 -6.20 -0.56 2.65
N THR A 221 -5.86 -1.60 1.90
CA THR A 221 -5.03 -1.50 0.70
C THR A 221 -5.91 -1.73 -0.52
N VAL A 222 -5.88 -0.78 -1.45
CA VAL A 222 -6.56 -0.89 -2.74
C VAL A 222 -5.49 -1.03 -3.82
N THR A 223 -5.56 -2.13 -4.56
CA THR A 223 -4.71 -2.38 -5.72
C THR A 223 -5.60 -2.44 -6.95
N HIS A 224 -5.36 -1.60 -7.95
CA HIS A 224 -6.02 -1.64 -9.23
C HIS A 224 -4.98 -1.91 -10.30
N ASP A 225 -5.05 -3.07 -10.91
CA ASP A 225 -4.06 -3.58 -11.86
C ASP A 225 -4.71 -4.22 -13.10
N GLY A 226 -3.88 -4.79 -13.98
CA GLY A 226 -4.34 -5.38 -15.24
C GLY A 226 -4.38 -4.38 -16.40
N PHE A 227 -3.81 -3.20 -16.24
CA PHE A 227 -3.71 -2.20 -17.31
C PHE A 227 -2.53 -2.49 -18.24
N GLU A 228 -2.68 -2.11 -19.51
CA GLU A 228 -1.58 -2.11 -20.46
C GLU A 228 -0.73 -0.82 -20.34
N PRO A 229 0.51 -0.82 -20.84
CA PRO A 229 1.34 0.39 -20.88
C PRO A 229 0.66 1.52 -21.64
N GLY A 230 0.50 2.69 -21.01
CA GLY A 230 -0.17 3.86 -21.60
C GLY A 230 -1.69 3.82 -21.54
N SER A 231 -2.27 3.03 -20.62
CA SER A 231 -3.70 2.96 -20.35
C SER A 231 -4.28 4.32 -19.99
N VAL A 232 -5.31 4.74 -20.74
CA VAL A 232 -6.08 5.97 -20.44
C VAL A 232 -7.04 5.75 -19.27
N ILE A 233 -7.44 4.49 -19.03
CA ILE A 233 -8.28 4.12 -17.89
C ILE A 233 -7.47 4.24 -16.60
N LEU A 234 -6.21 3.77 -16.57
CA LEU A 234 -5.34 3.92 -15.39
C LEU A 234 -5.19 5.39 -14.97
N GLU A 235 -5.00 6.29 -15.93
CA GLU A 235 -4.90 7.73 -15.67
C GLU A 235 -6.19 8.26 -15.03
N ALA A 236 -7.34 7.93 -15.61
CA ALA A 236 -8.65 8.35 -15.12
C ALA A 236 -8.96 7.80 -13.70
N VAL A 237 -8.81 6.49 -13.49
CA VAL A 237 -9.10 5.89 -12.16
C VAL A 237 -8.12 6.32 -11.09
N SER A 238 -6.88 6.63 -11.43
CA SER A 238 -5.88 7.12 -10.46
C SER A 238 -6.31 8.46 -9.84
N GLY A 239 -6.93 9.34 -10.61
CA GLY A 239 -7.54 10.57 -10.11
C GLY A 239 -8.81 10.31 -9.29
N GLY A 240 -9.65 9.38 -9.72
CA GLY A 240 -10.94 9.06 -9.10
C GLY A 240 -10.85 8.35 -7.76
N TRP A 241 -9.84 7.50 -7.55
CA TRP A 241 -9.69 6.74 -6.31
C TRP A 241 -9.50 7.60 -5.06
N LEU A 242 -8.73 8.67 -5.15
CA LEU A 242 -8.40 9.52 -4.00
C LEU A 242 -9.62 10.16 -3.34
N PRO A 243 -10.49 10.87 -4.09
CA PRO A 243 -11.72 11.43 -3.53
C PRO A 243 -12.68 10.35 -3.05
N LEU A 244 -12.83 9.26 -3.81
CA LEU A 244 -13.73 8.16 -3.46
C LEU A 244 -13.35 7.50 -2.12
N LEU A 245 -12.07 7.15 -1.92
CA LEU A 245 -11.62 6.52 -0.69
C LEU A 245 -11.61 7.48 0.50
N SER A 246 -11.46 8.78 0.25
CA SER A 246 -11.64 9.81 1.27
C SER A 246 -13.10 9.92 1.72
N SER A 247 -14.05 9.82 0.76
CA SER A 247 -15.49 9.81 1.04
C SER A 247 -15.93 8.56 1.81
N LEU A 248 -15.46 7.37 1.40
CA LEU A 248 -15.65 6.12 2.14
C LEU A 248 -15.15 6.23 3.58
N LYS A 249 -13.95 6.77 3.77
CA LYS A 249 -13.37 6.96 5.10
C LYS A 249 -14.21 7.92 5.94
N SER A 250 -14.64 9.04 5.39
CA SER A 250 -15.51 9.99 6.08
C SER A 250 -16.82 9.34 6.50
N LEU A 251 -17.49 8.63 5.58
CA LEU A 251 -18.73 7.93 5.87
C LEU A 251 -18.59 6.94 7.04
N LEU A 252 -17.53 6.13 7.05
CA LEU A 252 -17.29 5.14 8.11
C LEU A 252 -16.88 5.77 9.45
N GLU A 253 -16.19 6.91 9.45
CA GLU A 253 -15.69 7.54 10.68
C GLU A 253 -16.68 8.56 11.27
N THR A 254 -17.53 9.18 10.45
CA THR A 254 -18.41 10.28 10.87
C THR A 254 -19.90 10.02 10.61
N GLY A 255 -20.23 9.05 9.77
CA GLY A 255 -21.57 8.77 9.28
C GLY A 255 -22.00 9.60 8.07
N GLU A 256 -21.11 10.47 7.54
CA GLU A 256 -21.41 11.35 6.42
C GLU A 256 -20.36 11.19 5.31
N ALA A 257 -20.79 10.97 4.08
CA ALA A 257 -19.94 10.98 2.91
C ALA A 257 -19.47 12.40 2.59
N LEU A 258 -18.30 12.53 1.95
CA LEU A 258 -17.84 13.85 1.48
C LEU A 258 -18.61 14.26 0.23
N GLU A 259 -19.13 15.49 0.20
CA GLU A 259 -19.58 16.11 -1.03
C GLU A 259 -18.33 16.56 -1.82
N ILE A 260 -18.00 15.83 -2.87
CA ILE A 260 -16.90 16.16 -3.75
C ILE A 260 -17.49 16.89 -4.94
N SER A 261 -17.38 18.23 -4.93
CA SER A 261 -17.72 19.05 -6.10
C SER A 261 -16.67 18.84 -7.18
N GLU A 262 -17.09 18.50 -8.39
CA GLU A 262 -16.25 18.51 -9.59
C GLU A 262 -15.77 19.92 -9.94
#